data_d93e9e0f95e120eadc3fd83475f22392
#
_entry.id   d93e9e0f95e120eadc3fd83475f22392
#
_cell.length_a   1.000
_cell.length_b   1.000
_cell.length_c   1.000
_cell.angle_alpha   90.00
_cell.angle_beta   90.00
_cell.angle_gamma   90.00
#
_symmetry.space_group_name_H-M   'P 1'
#
loop_
_entity.id
_entity.type
_entity.pdbx_description
1 polymer ?
#
loop_
_entity_poly.entity_id
_entity_poly.type
_entity_poly.pdbx_seq_one_letter_code
_entity_poly.pdbx_strand_id
1 'polypeptide(L)'
;MMAVTALGAGLALPLFAQSSAPSTSSAAAAGHAKKASRMPVYPIPQKMTRSGGSVTVPALKLIGAKDAPTMNALKSKFALSPNGLPVHMSISKGSKKPAGNIPQKAGAYSLSVTPQGIRMTGYDDEGLFYAAQTLLQLAEKTPSGVTIPQVEVLDWPDVPFRGTIEGFYGLPWGQEGRISQFKFYGKYKMNTYIYGPKDDVFHGFSKRWREPYPADMAKDLKELVKIAKENKVNFVWAVHPGADIHWGEADRKAAVKKFEMMYDLGFRSFAVFFDDIGGEGAKPEGQVEFLNYLNKEFILKKPDV
;
A
#
# COMPACT_ATOMS: atom_id res chain seq x y z
N MET A 1 -14.42 9.92 1.54
CA MET A 1 -14.61 9.99 0.08
C MET A 1 -13.75 11.11 -0.47
N MET A 2 -12.72 10.79 -1.25
CA MET A 2 -11.85 11.79 -1.88
C MET A 2 -12.24 11.91 -3.35
N ALA A 3 -12.54 13.12 -3.80
CA ALA A 3 -12.63 13.46 -5.22
C ALA A 3 -11.22 13.86 -5.68
N VAL A 4 -10.66 13.16 -6.66
CA VAL A 4 -9.39 13.50 -7.28
C VAL A 4 -9.70 14.16 -8.62
N THR A 5 -9.50 15.48 -8.69
CA THR A 5 -9.47 16.24 -9.94
C THR A 5 -8.02 16.32 -10.42
N ALA A 6 -7.70 15.69 -11.54
CA ALA A 6 -6.41 15.85 -12.19
C ALA A 6 -6.48 17.00 -13.20
N LEU A 7 -5.75 18.09 -12.93
CA LEU A 7 -5.47 19.16 -13.90
C LEU A 7 -4.29 18.73 -14.78
N GLY A 8 -4.51 18.60 -16.07
CA GLY A 8 -3.47 18.42 -17.08
C GLY A 8 -2.85 19.76 -17.44
N ALA A 9 -1.59 19.97 -17.12
CA ALA A 9 -0.77 21.06 -17.63
C ALA A 9 0.34 20.50 -18.52
N GLY A 10 0.28 20.78 -19.81
CA GLY A 10 1.34 20.48 -20.76
C GLY A 10 2.55 21.39 -20.53
N LEU A 11 3.72 20.81 -20.33
CA LEU A 11 4.99 21.52 -20.28
C LEU A 11 5.91 21.04 -21.41
N ALA A 12 6.28 21.98 -22.28
CA ALA A 12 7.29 21.80 -23.31
C ALA A 12 8.68 21.80 -22.68
N LEU A 13 9.52 20.84 -23.07
CA LEU A 13 10.93 20.75 -22.65
C LEU A 13 11.83 21.57 -23.57
N PRO A 14 12.80 22.35 -23.05
CA PRO A 14 13.85 22.94 -23.87
C PRO A 14 15.03 21.98 -24.08
N LEU A 15 15.54 21.94 -25.31
CA LEU A 15 16.81 21.33 -25.68
C LEU A 15 17.99 22.01 -24.97
N PHE A 16 18.85 21.24 -24.31
CA PHE A 16 20.14 21.75 -23.84
C PHE A 16 21.29 21.26 -24.73
N ALA A 17 22.08 22.23 -25.16
CA ALA A 17 23.29 22.04 -25.95
C ALA A 17 24.45 21.51 -25.07
N GLN A 18 25.23 20.60 -25.63
CA GLN A 18 26.47 20.08 -25.02
C GLN A 18 27.60 21.14 -25.07
N SER A 19 28.25 21.38 -23.95
CA SER A 19 29.52 22.07 -23.91
C SER A 19 30.60 21.16 -23.31
N SER A 20 31.72 21.07 -24.03
CA SER A 20 32.92 20.28 -23.71
C SER A 20 33.73 20.92 -22.58
N ALA A 21 34.18 20.11 -21.60
CA ALA A 21 35.07 20.51 -20.53
C ALA A 21 36.56 20.12 -20.80
N PRO A 22 37.55 20.89 -20.33
CA PRO A 22 38.95 20.50 -20.40
C PRO A 22 39.37 19.65 -19.21
N SER A 23 40.23 18.68 -19.49
CA SER A 23 40.92 17.79 -18.55
C SER A 23 42.04 18.47 -17.81
N THR A 24 42.08 18.37 -16.47
CA THR A 24 43.33 18.50 -15.71
C THR A 24 43.42 17.38 -14.67
N SER A 25 44.48 16.59 -14.78
CA SER A 25 44.85 15.54 -13.85
C SER A 25 45.48 16.14 -12.59
N SER A 26 44.99 15.73 -11.41
CA SER A 26 45.76 15.81 -10.16
C SER A 26 45.48 14.56 -9.35
N ALA A 27 46.50 13.69 -9.26
CA ALA A 27 46.51 12.53 -8.39
C ALA A 27 46.72 12.98 -6.95
N ALA A 28 45.70 12.90 -6.11
CA ALA A 28 45.84 13.00 -4.66
C ALA A 28 45.33 11.70 -4.05
N ALA A 29 46.14 11.07 -3.21
CA ALA A 29 45.89 9.83 -2.51
C ALA A 29 44.62 9.94 -1.65
N ALA A 30 43.54 9.34 -2.12
CA ALA A 30 42.33 9.20 -1.34
C ALA A 30 42.44 7.95 -0.47
N GLY A 31 42.63 8.18 0.83
CA GLY A 31 42.46 7.15 1.84
C GLY A 31 41.12 6.44 1.64
N HIS A 32 41.11 5.11 1.65
CA HIS A 32 39.92 4.28 1.55
C HIS A 32 39.04 4.54 2.78
N ALA A 33 38.21 5.59 2.74
CA ALA A 33 37.06 5.69 3.64
C ALA A 33 36.20 4.45 3.36
N LYS A 34 36.09 3.52 4.33
CA LYS A 34 35.15 2.41 4.30
C LYS A 34 33.79 2.99 3.95
N LYS A 35 33.32 2.73 2.73
CA LYS A 35 32.00 3.08 2.26
C LYS A 35 31.02 2.50 3.28
N ALA A 36 30.43 3.36 4.13
CA ALA A 36 29.40 2.90 5.09
C ALA A 36 28.37 2.12 4.28
N SER A 37 28.23 0.81 4.55
CA SER A 37 27.35 -0.06 3.77
C SER A 37 25.95 0.48 3.95
N ARG A 38 25.38 1.04 2.89
CA ARG A 38 24.04 1.60 2.88
C ARG A 38 23.08 0.45 3.17
N MET A 39 22.37 0.51 4.29
CA MET A 39 21.40 -0.51 4.62
C MET A 39 20.28 -0.49 3.58
N PRO A 40 19.92 -1.61 2.94
CA PRO A 40 18.96 -1.64 1.84
C PRO A 40 17.51 -1.63 2.34
N VAL A 41 17.11 -0.61 3.10
CA VAL A 41 15.73 -0.42 3.54
C VAL A 41 15.08 0.65 2.70
N TYR A 42 13.98 0.30 2.06
CA TYR A 42 13.18 1.19 1.22
C TYR A 42 11.69 1.10 1.59
N PRO A 43 10.98 2.24 1.66
CA PRO A 43 11.51 3.60 1.71
C PRO A 43 12.53 3.78 2.83
N ILE A 44 13.42 4.78 2.67
CA ILE A 44 14.40 5.11 3.72
C ILE A 44 13.64 5.54 4.97
N PRO A 45 13.87 4.89 6.14
CA PRO A 45 13.18 5.28 7.37
C PRO A 45 13.49 6.71 7.82
N GLN A 46 12.56 7.36 8.49
CA GLN A 46 12.71 8.70 9.05
C GLN A 46 13.90 8.79 10.00
N LYS A 47 14.10 7.77 10.84
CA LYS A 47 15.24 7.65 11.74
C LYS A 47 15.71 6.20 11.79
N MET A 48 16.99 5.98 11.58
CA MET A 48 17.62 4.68 11.72
C MET A 48 19.05 4.81 12.24
N THR A 49 19.34 4.14 13.34
CA THR A 49 20.67 4.09 13.95
C THR A 49 21.17 2.64 14.00
N ARG A 50 22.42 2.42 13.64
CA ARG A 50 23.06 1.12 13.73
C ARG A 50 23.98 1.08 14.95
N SER A 51 23.79 0.11 15.85
CA SER A 51 24.55 -0.01 17.09
C SER A 51 25.85 -0.81 16.94
N GLY A 52 26.20 -1.19 15.71
CA GLY A 52 27.32 -2.11 15.42
C GLY A 52 26.97 -3.58 15.69
N GLY A 53 27.61 -4.48 14.96
CA GLY A 53 27.35 -5.93 15.09
C GLY A 53 26.05 -6.38 14.42
N SER A 54 25.80 -7.70 14.54
CA SER A 54 24.62 -8.37 14.02
C SER A 54 24.21 -9.54 14.93
N VAL A 55 22.99 -9.99 14.77
CA VAL A 55 22.43 -11.17 15.48
C VAL A 55 22.10 -12.22 14.43
N THR A 56 22.64 -13.42 14.55
CA THR A 56 22.26 -14.56 13.70
C THR A 56 21.32 -15.46 14.48
N VAL A 57 20.14 -15.71 13.91
CA VAL A 57 19.08 -16.46 14.58
C VAL A 57 18.66 -17.67 13.74
N PRO A 58 18.59 -18.87 14.34
CA PRO A 58 18.05 -20.05 13.67
C PRO A 58 16.52 -20.00 13.57
N ALA A 59 15.86 -19.38 14.56
CA ALA A 59 14.40 -19.24 14.62
C ALA A 59 13.96 -18.05 15.47
N LEU A 60 12.71 -17.61 15.32
CA LEU A 60 12.06 -16.58 16.13
C LEU A 60 10.97 -17.18 17.03
N LYS A 61 10.74 -16.57 18.19
CA LYS A 61 9.60 -16.79 19.07
C LYS A 61 8.72 -15.54 19.06
N LEU A 62 7.54 -15.61 18.45
CA LEU A 62 6.62 -14.47 18.36
C LEU A 62 5.81 -14.33 19.65
N ILE A 63 5.77 -13.13 20.23
CA ILE A 63 5.11 -12.80 21.51
C ILE A 63 4.29 -11.50 21.33
N GLY A 64 3.06 -11.48 21.83
CA GLY A 64 2.22 -10.28 21.87
C GLY A 64 1.18 -10.20 20.76
N ALA A 65 1.07 -9.09 20.05
CA ALA A 65 0.01 -8.84 19.07
C ALA A 65 -0.05 -9.92 17.97
N LYS A 66 -1.26 -10.36 17.64
CA LYS A 66 -1.52 -11.43 16.65
C LYS A 66 -2.12 -10.83 15.37
N ASP A 67 -1.33 -10.07 14.62
CA ASP A 67 -1.71 -9.63 13.27
C ASP A 67 -1.28 -10.68 12.24
N ALA A 68 -2.26 -11.32 11.58
CA ALA A 68 -1.97 -12.43 10.67
C ALA A 68 -1.07 -12.04 9.48
N PRO A 69 -1.27 -10.89 8.78
CA PRO A 69 -0.35 -10.42 7.75
C PRO A 69 1.09 -10.27 8.24
N THR A 70 1.29 -9.66 9.40
CA THR A 70 2.62 -9.50 10.03
C THR A 70 3.27 -10.86 10.33
N MET A 71 2.52 -11.77 10.94
CA MET A 71 3.03 -13.11 11.27
C MET A 71 3.39 -13.90 10.01
N ASN A 72 2.57 -13.82 8.95
CA ASN A 72 2.84 -14.49 7.68
C ASN A 72 4.06 -13.90 6.97
N ALA A 73 4.22 -12.58 7.01
CA ALA A 73 5.39 -11.91 6.49
C ALA A 73 6.67 -12.43 7.18
N LEU A 74 6.69 -12.50 8.50
CA LEU A 74 7.86 -13.04 9.25
C LEU A 74 8.14 -14.51 8.92
N LYS A 75 7.11 -15.35 8.82
CA LYS A 75 7.25 -16.78 8.45
C LYS A 75 7.86 -17.00 7.07
N SER A 76 7.74 -16.02 6.15
CA SER A 76 8.31 -16.13 4.80
C SER A 76 9.84 -16.21 4.78
N LYS A 77 10.50 -15.74 5.85
CA LYS A 77 11.96 -15.66 5.94
C LYS A 77 12.54 -16.35 7.16
N PHE A 78 11.79 -16.44 8.25
CA PHE A 78 12.24 -16.98 9.54
C PHE A 78 11.52 -18.25 9.89
N ALA A 79 12.26 -19.25 10.37
CA ALA A 79 11.68 -20.37 11.10
C ALA A 79 11.09 -19.88 12.44
N LEU A 80 10.04 -20.53 12.93
CA LEU A 80 9.46 -20.23 14.25
C LEU A 80 9.73 -21.40 15.20
N SER A 81 10.10 -21.06 16.46
CA SER A 81 10.34 -22.03 17.52
C SER A 81 10.01 -21.44 18.89
N PRO A 82 9.50 -22.22 19.85
CA PRO A 82 9.34 -21.78 21.23
C PRO A 82 10.67 -21.35 21.88
N ASN A 83 11.79 -21.86 21.41
CA ASN A 83 13.14 -21.55 21.89
C ASN A 83 13.88 -20.54 21.00
N GLY A 84 13.18 -19.93 20.02
CA GLY A 84 13.76 -18.92 19.14
C GLY A 84 14.01 -17.59 19.84
N LEU A 85 14.73 -16.67 19.16
CA LEU A 85 14.93 -15.32 19.64
C LEU A 85 13.56 -14.63 19.85
N PRO A 86 13.28 -14.03 21.03
CA PRO A 86 11.98 -13.43 21.29
C PRO A 86 11.76 -12.19 20.41
N VAL A 87 10.57 -12.13 19.80
CA VAL A 87 10.07 -10.98 19.06
C VAL A 87 8.83 -10.47 19.75
N HIS A 88 8.96 -9.37 20.47
CA HIS A 88 7.84 -8.72 21.14
C HIS A 88 7.12 -7.78 20.17
N MET A 89 5.85 -8.06 19.91
CA MET A 89 4.98 -7.33 19.00
C MET A 89 3.88 -6.61 19.76
N SER A 90 3.69 -5.31 19.53
CA SER A 90 2.66 -4.51 20.19
C SER A 90 2.04 -3.47 19.25
N ILE A 91 0.80 -3.08 19.56
CA ILE A 91 0.06 -1.99 18.91
C ILE A 91 -0.24 -0.95 19.97
N SER A 92 0.05 0.33 19.68
CA SER A 92 -0.09 1.43 20.65
C SER A 92 -1.42 2.17 20.57
N LYS A 93 -2.12 2.13 19.43
CA LYS A 93 -3.43 2.77 19.25
C LYS A 93 -4.45 2.16 20.22
N GLY A 94 -5.10 3.01 21.00
CA GLY A 94 -6.05 2.57 22.03
C GLY A 94 -5.42 1.96 23.29
N SER A 95 -4.09 1.89 23.40
CA SER A 95 -3.41 1.44 24.61
C SER A 95 -3.38 2.53 25.69
N LYS A 96 -3.70 2.17 26.92
CA LYS A 96 -3.55 3.06 28.09
C LYS A 96 -2.08 3.41 28.42
N LYS A 97 -1.13 2.62 27.91
CA LYS A 97 0.32 2.82 28.01
C LYS A 97 0.95 2.66 26.63
N PRO A 98 1.02 3.74 25.83
CA PRO A 98 1.70 3.68 24.53
C PRO A 98 3.15 3.23 24.73
N ALA A 99 3.57 2.21 24.01
CA ALA A 99 4.94 1.74 24.05
C ALA A 99 5.80 2.64 23.14
N GLY A 100 6.69 3.45 23.74
CA GLY A 100 7.67 4.27 23.04
C GLY A 100 7.13 5.61 22.48
N ASN A 101 8.05 6.43 21.95
CA ASN A 101 7.76 7.74 21.33
C ASN A 101 7.35 7.57 19.84
N ILE A 102 6.38 6.70 19.55
CA ILE A 102 5.90 6.49 18.19
C ILE A 102 4.88 7.58 17.85
N PRO A 103 5.01 8.27 16.71
CA PRO A 103 4.00 9.23 16.27
C PRO A 103 2.61 8.60 16.16
N GLN A 104 1.58 9.35 16.57
CA GLN A 104 0.19 8.90 16.43
C GLN A 104 -0.30 9.08 14.97
N LYS A 105 0.36 8.40 14.07
CA LYS A 105 0.07 8.38 12.63
C LYS A 105 -0.15 6.95 12.16
N ALA A 106 -1.13 6.74 11.29
CA ALA A 106 -1.34 5.44 10.66
C ALA A 106 -0.06 4.96 9.97
N GLY A 107 0.30 3.70 10.17
CA GLY A 107 1.51 3.10 9.64
C GLY A 107 2.81 3.47 10.36
N ALA A 108 2.78 4.28 11.43
CA ALA A 108 3.98 4.59 12.22
C ALA A 108 4.44 3.37 13.04
N TYR A 109 5.75 3.20 13.16
CA TYR A 109 6.33 2.08 13.92
C TYR A 109 7.70 2.37 14.50
N SER A 110 8.08 1.57 15.49
CA SER A 110 9.46 1.40 15.94
C SER A 110 9.90 -0.06 15.80
N LEU A 111 11.18 -0.25 15.51
CA LEU A 111 11.85 -1.54 15.45
C LEU A 111 13.19 -1.45 16.17
N SER A 112 13.41 -2.34 17.14
CA SER A 112 14.68 -2.51 17.85
C SER A 112 15.17 -3.94 17.67
N VAL A 113 16.42 -4.11 17.27
CA VAL A 113 17.09 -5.41 17.13
C VAL A 113 18.31 -5.43 18.02
N THR A 114 18.32 -6.33 19.01
CA THR A 114 19.42 -6.55 19.96
C THR A 114 19.73 -8.06 20.09
N PRO A 115 20.87 -8.44 20.67
CA PRO A 115 21.16 -9.85 20.96
C PRO A 115 20.15 -10.51 21.90
N GLN A 116 19.43 -9.75 22.73
CA GLN A 116 18.45 -10.25 23.68
C GLN A 116 17.07 -10.43 23.08
N GLY A 117 16.79 -9.85 21.91
CA GLY A 117 15.50 -9.96 21.25
C GLY A 117 15.21 -8.81 20.28
N ILE A 118 14.06 -8.96 19.65
CA ILE A 118 13.53 -7.98 18.70
C ILE A 118 12.26 -7.37 19.32
N ARG A 119 12.11 -6.07 19.24
CA ARG A 119 10.88 -5.36 19.61
C ARG A 119 10.33 -4.63 18.41
N MET A 120 9.07 -4.90 18.10
CA MET A 120 8.31 -4.23 17.04
C MET A 120 7.05 -3.61 17.67
N THR A 121 6.89 -2.31 17.51
CA THR A 121 5.69 -1.62 17.97
C THR A 121 5.13 -0.79 16.82
N GLY A 122 3.90 -1.07 16.42
CA GLY A 122 3.14 -0.25 15.47
C GLY A 122 2.25 0.75 16.22
N TYR A 123 1.99 1.92 15.64
CA TYR A 123 0.86 2.73 16.08
C TYR A 123 -0.45 1.94 15.93
N ASP A 124 -0.61 1.29 14.78
CA ASP A 124 -1.70 0.39 14.41
C ASP A 124 -1.14 -0.92 13.82
N ASP A 125 -2.00 -1.77 13.31
CA ASP A 125 -1.64 -3.04 12.67
C ASP A 125 -0.89 -2.85 11.34
N GLU A 126 -1.13 -1.74 10.62
CA GLU A 126 -0.36 -1.35 9.44
C GLU A 126 1.09 -1.01 9.83
N GLY A 127 1.29 -0.21 10.88
CA GLY A 127 2.61 0.10 11.41
C GLY A 127 3.37 -1.14 11.90
N LEU A 128 2.69 -2.07 12.56
CA LEU A 128 3.31 -3.34 12.98
C LEU A 128 3.76 -4.17 11.76
N PHE A 129 2.96 -4.23 10.72
CA PHE A 129 3.33 -4.87 9.46
C PHE A 129 4.53 -4.21 8.79
N TYR A 130 4.60 -2.86 8.79
CA TYR A 130 5.74 -2.13 8.23
C TYR A 130 7.03 -2.34 9.02
N ALA A 131 6.94 -2.50 10.34
CA ALA A 131 8.09 -2.89 11.17
C ALA A 131 8.63 -4.27 10.73
N ALA A 132 7.74 -5.24 10.47
CA ALA A 132 8.13 -6.55 9.95
C ALA A 132 8.75 -6.46 8.55
N GLN A 133 8.21 -5.65 7.65
CA GLN A 133 8.79 -5.45 6.30
C GLN A 133 10.20 -4.84 6.38
N THR A 134 10.43 -3.90 7.30
CA THR A 134 11.77 -3.36 7.56
C THR A 134 12.73 -4.43 8.08
N LEU A 135 12.28 -5.24 9.04
CA LEU A 135 13.07 -6.37 9.55
C LEU A 135 13.42 -7.36 8.43
N LEU A 136 12.46 -7.68 7.55
CA LEU A 136 12.67 -8.58 6.40
C LEU A 136 13.67 -8.03 5.38
N GLN A 137 13.71 -6.72 5.16
CA GLN A 137 14.65 -6.07 4.27
C GLN A 137 16.07 -6.04 4.86
N LEU A 138 16.21 -5.95 6.19
CA LEU A 138 17.48 -5.97 6.91
C LEU A 138 18.06 -7.38 7.08
N ALA A 139 17.20 -8.40 7.03
CA ALA A 139 17.58 -9.78 7.33
C ALA A 139 18.22 -10.47 6.13
N GLU A 140 19.34 -11.14 6.33
CA GLU A 140 20.05 -11.91 5.30
C GLU A 140 20.07 -13.42 5.67
N LYS A 141 19.76 -14.29 4.72
CA LYS A 141 19.90 -15.74 4.90
C LYS A 141 21.37 -16.13 4.84
N THR A 142 21.81 -16.91 5.81
CA THR A 142 23.17 -17.46 5.90
C THR A 142 23.10 -18.96 6.16
N PRO A 143 24.19 -19.74 6.00
CA PRO A 143 24.19 -21.17 6.33
C PRO A 143 23.83 -21.46 7.79
N SER A 144 24.12 -20.54 8.71
CA SER A 144 23.84 -20.68 10.15
C SER A 144 22.48 -20.14 10.60
N GLY A 145 21.65 -19.66 9.68
CA GLY A 145 20.33 -19.07 9.99
C GLY A 145 20.09 -17.76 9.27
N VAL A 146 19.40 -16.82 9.93
CA VAL A 146 19.13 -15.49 9.38
C VAL A 146 19.91 -14.45 10.21
N THR A 147 20.76 -13.68 9.55
CA THR A 147 21.56 -12.62 10.19
C THR A 147 20.85 -11.28 10.03
N ILE A 148 20.77 -10.51 11.12
CA ILE A 148 20.08 -9.23 11.19
C ILE A 148 21.02 -8.22 11.86
N PRO A 149 21.29 -7.03 11.28
CA PRO A 149 22.07 -6.01 11.95
C PRO A 149 21.36 -5.50 13.20
N GLN A 150 22.12 -5.14 14.23
CA GLN A 150 21.60 -4.45 15.41
C GLN A 150 21.23 -3.02 15.03
N VAL A 151 19.95 -2.65 15.17
CA VAL A 151 19.42 -1.35 14.73
C VAL A 151 18.31 -0.86 15.66
N GLU A 152 18.18 0.45 15.71
CA GLU A 152 17.00 1.17 16.19
C GLU A 152 16.40 1.93 15.01
N VAL A 153 15.10 1.71 14.76
CA VAL A 153 14.33 2.37 13.70
C VAL A 153 13.11 3.02 14.29
N LEU A 154 12.86 4.26 13.89
CA LEU A 154 11.60 4.95 14.11
C LEU A 154 11.15 5.52 12.77
N ASP A 155 9.97 5.13 12.30
CA ASP A 155 9.51 5.45 10.96
C ASP A 155 8.00 5.69 10.91
N TRP A 156 7.58 6.54 9.97
CA TRP A 156 6.18 6.85 9.71
C TRP A 156 6.01 7.38 8.28
N PRO A 157 4.84 7.17 7.66
CA PRO A 157 4.56 7.72 6.35
C PRO A 157 4.38 9.25 6.38
N ASP A 158 4.90 9.96 5.38
CA ASP A 158 4.65 11.39 5.22
C ASP A 158 3.26 11.68 4.62
N VAL A 159 2.78 10.78 3.75
CA VAL A 159 1.47 10.87 3.10
C VAL A 159 0.61 9.64 3.42
N PRO A 160 -0.72 9.81 3.59
CA PRO A 160 -1.61 8.71 3.99
C PRO A 160 -1.82 7.67 2.87
N PHE A 161 -1.88 8.07 1.61
CA PHE A 161 -2.11 7.17 0.47
C PHE A 161 -0.89 7.08 -0.42
N ARG A 162 -0.42 5.87 -0.68
CA ARG A 162 0.79 5.57 -1.44
C ARG A 162 0.53 4.38 -2.35
N GLY A 163 0.46 4.62 -3.65
CA GLY A 163 0.12 3.56 -4.59
C GLY A 163 -0.11 4.04 -6.00
N THR A 164 -0.88 3.29 -6.76
CA THR A 164 -1.22 3.60 -8.14
C THR A 164 -2.71 3.47 -8.42
N ILE A 165 -3.11 4.08 -9.52
CA ILE A 165 -4.41 3.89 -10.15
C ILE A 165 -4.18 3.05 -11.41
N GLU A 166 -4.84 1.89 -11.53
CA GLU A 166 -4.97 1.17 -12.80
C GLU A 166 -6.10 1.81 -13.60
N GLY A 167 -5.82 2.95 -14.25
CA GLY A 167 -6.82 3.79 -14.91
C GLY A 167 -6.48 4.09 -16.38
N PHE A 168 -5.64 3.28 -17.02
CA PHE A 168 -5.21 3.44 -18.39
C PHE A 168 -6.16 2.75 -19.39
N TYR A 169 -6.07 3.16 -20.65
CA TYR A 169 -6.69 2.49 -21.78
C TYR A 169 -5.84 1.31 -22.26
N GLY A 170 -6.46 0.35 -22.94
CA GLY A 170 -5.82 -0.85 -23.44
C GLY A 170 -5.95 -2.02 -22.50
N LEU A 171 -5.23 -3.10 -22.78
CA LEU A 171 -5.36 -4.35 -22.05
C LEU A 171 -5.10 -4.16 -20.55
N PRO A 172 -6.09 -4.43 -19.69
CA PRO A 172 -5.91 -4.35 -18.23
C PRO A 172 -4.83 -5.32 -17.75
N TRP A 173 -4.21 -5.02 -16.60
CA TRP A 173 -3.28 -5.97 -16.02
C TRP A 173 -3.97 -7.29 -15.68
N GLY A 174 -3.27 -8.41 -15.92
CA GLY A 174 -3.77 -9.72 -15.54
C GLY A 174 -3.72 -9.97 -14.04
N GLN A 175 -4.39 -11.05 -13.62
CA GLN A 175 -4.48 -11.48 -12.21
C GLN A 175 -3.11 -11.55 -11.54
N GLU A 176 -2.14 -12.24 -12.15
CA GLU A 176 -0.78 -12.39 -11.61
C GLU A 176 -0.03 -11.05 -11.49
N GLY A 177 -0.23 -10.15 -12.44
CA GLY A 177 0.34 -8.80 -12.41
C GLY A 177 -0.14 -8.02 -11.19
N ARG A 178 -1.45 -8.04 -10.89
CA ARG A 178 -2.04 -7.38 -9.72
C ARG A 178 -1.58 -8.04 -8.41
N ILE A 179 -1.50 -9.37 -8.37
CA ILE A 179 -0.96 -10.10 -7.21
C ILE A 179 0.50 -9.69 -6.95
N SER A 180 1.32 -9.59 -7.99
CA SER A 180 2.70 -9.13 -7.89
C SER A 180 2.79 -7.70 -7.37
N GLN A 181 1.91 -6.79 -7.83
CA GLN A 181 1.80 -5.42 -7.34
C GLN A 181 1.48 -5.37 -5.84
N PHE A 182 0.49 -6.13 -5.36
CA PHE A 182 0.15 -6.15 -3.93
C PHE A 182 1.30 -6.63 -3.06
N LYS A 183 2.03 -7.66 -3.48
CA LYS A 183 3.22 -8.14 -2.78
C LYS A 183 4.34 -7.10 -2.77
N PHE A 184 4.55 -6.42 -3.90
CA PHE A 184 5.48 -5.30 -4.00
C PHE A 184 5.09 -4.15 -3.07
N TYR A 185 3.81 -3.78 -3.04
CA TYR A 185 3.29 -2.73 -2.18
C TYR A 185 3.52 -3.05 -0.70
N GLY A 186 3.14 -4.25 -0.26
CA GLY A 186 3.38 -4.68 1.11
C GLY A 186 4.86 -4.58 1.49
N LYS A 187 5.76 -5.08 0.62
CA LYS A 187 7.21 -5.04 0.85
C LYS A 187 7.76 -3.61 0.99
N TYR A 188 7.26 -2.67 0.18
CA TYR A 188 7.75 -1.29 0.13
C TYR A 188 6.83 -0.28 0.83
N LYS A 189 5.89 -0.76 1.66
CA LYS A 189 5.03 0.07 2.50
C LYS A 189 4.11 1.02 1.72
N MET A 190 3.77 0.64 0.48
CA MET A 190 2.68 1.25 -0.27
C MET A 190 1.37 0.61 0.18
N ASN A 191 0.28 1.38 0.19
CA ASN A 191 -0.96 0.92 0.83
C ASN A 191 -2.23 1.16 0.01
N THR A 192 -2.13 1.64 -1.22
CA THR A 192 -3.33 1.99 -2.00
C THR A 192 -3.21 1.51 -3.43
N TYR A 193 -4.20 0.76 -3.89
CA TYR A 193 -4.36 0.38 -5.28
C TYR A 193 -5.79 0.68 -5.70
N ILE A 194 -5.98 1.53 -6.72
CA ILE A 194 -7.28 1.88 -7.24
C ILE A 194 -7.51 1.14 -8.55
N TYR A 195 -8.54 0.29 -8.57
CA TYR A 195 -8.96 -0.48 -9.72
C TYR A 195 -9.98 0.31 -10.53
N GLY A 196 -9.63 0.65 -11.74
CA GLY A 196 -10.48 1.38 -12.68
C GLY A 196 -9.96 1.33 -14.11
N PRO A 197 -9.55 0.12 -14.64
CA PRO A 197 -9.05 0.00 -16.00
C PRO A 197 -10.14 0.38 -17.02
N LYS A 198 -9.81 1.27 -17.96
CA LYS A 198 -10.78 1.85 -18.89
C LYS A 198 -11.45 0.81 -19.79
N ASP A 199 -10.77 -0.30 -20.08
CA ASP A 199 -11.30 -1.38 -20.95
C ASP A 199 -12.02 -2.49 -20.15
N ASP A 200 -12.18 -2.35 -18.84
CA ASP A 200 -13.11 -3.17 -18.07
C ASP A 200 -14.55 -2.63 -18.19
N VAL A 201 -15.32 -3.25 -19.06
CA VAL A 201 -16.71 -2.83 -19.36
C VAL A 201 -17.66 -2.89 -18.16
N PHE A 202 -17.32 -3.63 -17.10
CA PHE A 202 -18.10 -3.73 -15.86
C PHE A 202 -17.73 -2.66 -14.82
N HIS A 203 -16.61 -1.96 -15.04
CA HIS A 203 -16.19 -0.80 -14.26
C HIS A 203 -16.73 0.50 -14.84
N GLY A 204 -16.63 0.69 -16.15
CA GLY A 204 -17.01 1.97 -16.77
C GLY A 204 -16.95 1.96 -18.30
N PHE A 205 -17.08 3.16 -18.90
CA PHE A 205 -17.09 3.41 -20.34
C PHE A 205 -18.06 2.53 -21.17
N SER A 206 -19.00 1.87 -20.51
CA SER A 206 -20.00 0.99 -21.09
C SER A 206 -21.27 1.03 -20.24
N LYS A 207 -22.43 0.82 -20.86
CA LYS A 207 -23.71 0.64 -20.14
C LYS A 207 -23.67 -0.52 -19.14
N ARG A 208 -22.75 -1.47 -19.36
CA ARG A 208 -22.55 -2.66 -18.55
C ARG A 208 -21.95 -2.42 -17.17
N TRP A 209 -21.54 -1.19 -16.83
CA TRP A 209 -21.12 -0.88 -15.47
C TRP A 209 -22.20 -1.16 -14.41
N ARG A 210 -23.47 -1.21 -14.82
CA ARG A 210 -24.62 -1.55 -13.99
C ARG A 210 -24.75 -3.06 -13.74
N GLU A 211 -24.13 -3.88 -14.56
CA GLU A 211 -24.21 -5.34 -14.50
C GLU A 211 -23.28 -5.93 -13.44
N PRO A 212 -23.61 -7.11 -12.88
CA PRO A 212 -22.66 -7.86 -12.07
C PRO A 212 -21.46 -8.31 -12.92
N TYR A 213 -20.32 -8.50 -12.28
CA TYR A 213 -19.21 -9.19 -12.93
C TYR A 213 -19.58 -10.66 -13.23
N PRO A 214 -19.12 -11.25 -14.35
CA PRO A 214 -19.15 -12.69 -14.59
C PRO A 214 -18.53 -13.46 -13.42
N ALA A 215 -18.99 -14.69 -13.20
CA ALA A 215 -18.62 -15.48 -12.02
C ALA A 215 -17.11 -15.73 -11.88
N ASP A 216 -16.41 -15.94 -12.99
CA ASP A 216 -14.95 -16.10 -13.06
C ASP A 216 -14.22 -14.81 -12.68
N MET A 217 -14.60 -13.67 -13.27
CA MET A 217 -14.04 -12.36 -12.91
C MET A 217 -14.32 -11.98 -11.45
N ALA A 218 -15.55 -12.26 -10.97
CA ALA A 218 -15.92 -12.03 -9.57
C ALA A 218 -15.06 -12.87 -8.61
N LYS A 219 -14.77 -14.12 -8.97
CA LYS A 219 -13.86 -15.00 -8.22
C LYS A 219 -12.45 -14.43 -8.16
N ASP A 220 -11.92 -13.97 -9.29
CA ASP A 220 -10.59 -13.36 -9.39
C ASP A 220 -10.50 -12.08 -8.56
N LEU A 221 -11.49 -11.19 -8.63
CA LEU A 221 -11.57 -9.99 -7.81
C LEU A 221 -11.62 -10.32 -6.31
N LYS A 222 -12.37 -11.34 -5.91
CA LYS A 222 -12.43 -11.79 -4.51
C LYS A 222 -11.08 -12.32 -4.01
N GLU A 223 -10.34 -13.03 -4.85
CA GLU A 223 -8.99 -13.46 -4.53
C GLU A 223 -8.03 -12.27 -4.37
N LEU A 224 -8.11 -11.29 -5.27
CA LEU A 224 -7.33 -10.06 -5.19
C LEU A 224 -7.61 -9.29 -3.90
N VAL A 225 -8.88 -9.16 -3.48
CA VAL A 225 -9.26 -8.55 -2.19
C VAL A 225 -8.54 -9.24 -1.03
N LYS A 226 -8.53 -10.58 -1.02
CA LYS A 226 -7.84 -11.37 0.02
C LYS A 226 -6.33 -11.07 0.03
N ILE A 227 -5.69 -11.12 -1.13
CA ILE A 227 -4.23 -10.91 -1.25
C ILE A 227 -3.84 -9.47 -0.90
N ALA A 228 -4.64 -8.47 -1.32
CA ALA A 228 -4.46 -7.08 -0.93
C ALA A 228 -4.47 -6.92 0.60
N LYS A 229 -5.46 -7.51 1.27
CA LYS A 229 -5.57 -7.51 2.74
C LYS A 229 -4.38 -8.17 3.43
N GLU A 230 -3.87 -9.28 2.89
CA GLU A 230 -2.68 -9.98 3.39
C GLU A 230 -1.40 -9.14 3.28
N ASN A 231 -1.37 -8.15 2.38
CA ASN A 231 -0.27 -7.22 2.16
C ASN A 231 -0.52 -5.80 2.70
N LYS A 232 -1.59 -5.60 3.50
CA LYS A 232 -2.00 -4.29 4.03
C LYS A 232 -2.20 -3.25 2.92
N VAL A 233 -2.74 -3.66 1.78
CA VAL A 233 -3.09 -2.80 0.66
C VAL A 233 -4.58 -2.52 0.68
N ASN A 234 -4.94 -1.24 0.71
CA ASN A 234 -6.30 -0.78 0.49
C ASN A 234 -6.63 -0.93 -1.00
N PHE A 235 -7.39 -1.96 -1.33
CA PHE A 235 -7.84 -2.23 -2.69
C PHE A 235 -9.15 -1.51 -2.93
N VAL A 236 -9.07 -0.37 -3.62
CA VAL A 236 -10.20 0.52 -3.92
C VAL A 236 -10.83 0.07 -5.24
N TRP A 237 -12.13 -0.19 -5.25
CA TRP A 237 -12.85 -0.40 -6.49
C TRP A 237 -13.50 0.91 -6.93
N ALA A 238 -13.30 1.27 -8.20
CA ALA A 238 -13.87 2.49 -8.77
C ALA A 238 -15.01 2.16 -9.75
N VAL A 239 -16.02 3.02 -9.83
CA VAL A 239 -16.97 3.03 -10.94
C VAL A 239 -16.73 4.27 -11.79
N HIS A 240 -16.86 4.12 -13.13
CA HIS A 240 -16.79 5.22 -14.10
C HIS A 240 -18.08 5.30 -14.90
N PRO A 241 -19.16 5.89 -14.36
CA PRO A 241 -20.49 5.86 -14.96
C PRO A 241 -20.69 6.90 -16.07
N GLY A 242 -19.76 7.84 -16.24
CA GLY A 242 -19.96 9.11 -16.94
C GLY A 242 -20.26 9.01 -18.43
N ALA A 243 -19.96 7.88 -19.10
CA ALA A 243 -20.16 7.76 -20.54
C ALA A 243 -21.66 7.71 -20.96
N ASP A 244 -22.56 7.24 -20.07
CA ASP A 244 -23.97 7.06 -20.38
C ASP A 244 -24.92 7.42 -19.22
N ILE A 245 -24.45 8.15 -18.22
CA ILE A 245 -25.23 8.53 -17.06
C ILE A 245 -26.20 9.67 -17.37
N HIS A 246 -27.40 9.57 -16.83
CA HIS A 246 -28.46 10.60 -16.94
C HIS A 246 -28.82 11.25 -15.59
N TRP A 247 -28.08 10.94 -14.53
CA TRP A 247 -28.26 11.44 -13.16
C TRP A 247 -29.61 11.14 -12.52
N GLY A 248 -30.48 10.34 -13.17
CA GLY A 248 -31.81 9.97 -12.70
C GLY A 248 -31.78 8.94 -11.55
N GLU A 249 -32.95 8.70 -10.97
CA GLU A 249 -33.10 7.75 -9.87
C GLU A 249 -32.66 6.32 -10.25
N ALA A 250 -32.90 5.91 -11.51
CA ALA A 250 -32.49 4.60 -12.01
C ALA A 250 -30.97 4.40 -11.94
N ASP A 251 -30.17 5.39 -12.37
CA ASP A 251 -28.71 5.34 -12.33
C ASP A 251 -28.19 5.37 -10.90
N ARG A 252 -28.77 6.21 -10.05
CA ARG A 252 -28.41 6.28 -8.63
C ARG A 252 -28.64 4.94 -7.92
N LYS A 253 -29.79 4.30 -8.13
CA LYS A 253 -30.09 2.96 -7.59
C LYS A 253 -29.18 1.88 -8.17
N ALA A 254 -28.88 1.94 -9.47
CA ALA A 254 -27.97 1.00 -10.11
C ALA A 254 -26.56 1.09 -9.52
N ALA A 255 -26.08 2.29 -9.23
CA ALA A 255 -24.76 2.51 -8.61
C ALA A 255 -24.70 1.96 -7.18
N VAL A 256 -25.72 2.20 -6.34
CA VAL A 256 -25.78 1.59 -5.01
C VAL A 256 -25.79 0.07 -5.12
N LYS A 257 -26.62 -0.50 -6.01
CA LYS A 257 -26.65 -1.95 -6.24
C LYS A 257 -25.28 -2.48 -6.67
N LYS A 258 -24.57 -1.77 -7.56
CA LYS A 258 -23.22 -2.16 -7.98
C LYS A 258 -22.22 -2.11 -6.83
N PHE A 259 -22.27 -1.08 -5.99
CA PHE A 259 -21.42 -0.98 -4.81
C PHE A 259 -21.71 -2.10 -3.80
N GLU A 260 -22.98 -2.48 -3.60
CA GLU A 260 -23.34 -3.63 -2.77
C GLU A 260 -22.73 -4.93 -3.32
N MET A 261 -22.80 -5.17 -4.64
CA MET A 261 -22.17 -6.34 -5.26
C MET A 261 -20.65 -6.38 -4.99
N MET A 262 -19.98 -5.25 -5.10
CA MET A 262 -18.54 -5.17 -4.84
C MET A 262 -18.22 -5.32 -3.35
N TYR A 263 -19.06 -4.78 -2.48
CA TYR A 263 -18.96 -4.98 -1.04
C TYR A 263 -19.07 -6.46 -0.66
N ASP A 264 -19.99 -7.21 -1.29
CA ASP A 264 -20.16 -8.65 -1.10
C ASP A 264 -18.97 -9.46 -1.59
N LEU A 265 -18.21 -8.96 -2.58
CA LEU A 265 -16.93 -9.52 -2.99
C LEU A 265 -15.80 -9.23 -1.98
N GLY A 266 -16.03 -8.34 -1.03
CA GLY A 266 -15.11 -8.02 0.05
C GLY A 266 -14.41 -6.66 -0.05
N PHE A 267 -14.71 -5.85 -1.07
CA PHE A 267 -14.20 -4.47 -1.13
C PHE A 267 -14.74 -3.63 0.03
N ARG A 268 -13.87 -2.74 0.56
CA ARG A 268 -14.20 -1.82 1.66
C ARG A 268 -13.83 -0.36 1.36
N SER A 269 -13.34 -0.11 0.15
CA SER A 269 -13.04 1.23 -0.32
C SER A 269 -13.54 1.41 -1.74
N PHE A 270 -14.16 2.54 -2.00
CA PHE A 270 -14.87 2.82 -3.23
C PHE A 270 -14.48 4.19 -3.77
N ALA A 271 -14.45 4.31 -5.09
CA ALA A 271 -14.23 5.56 -5.80
C ALA A 271 -15.25 5.74 -6.94
N VAL A 272 -15.41 6.96 -7.40
CA VAL A 272 -16.14 7.32 -8.62
C VAL A 272 -15.22 8.14 -9.48
N PHE A 273 -15.07 7.76 -10.74
CA PHE A 273 -14.29 8.48 -11.73
C PHE A 273 -15.21 9.29 -12.64
N PHE A 274 -14.78 10.54 -12.92
CA PHE A 274 -15.45 11.48 -13.82
C PHE A 274 -14.46 12.10 -14.81
N ASP A 275 -13.34 11.44 -15.04
CA ASP A 275 -12.35 11.84 -16.03
C ASP A 275 -12.77 11.38 -17.44
N ASP A 276 -12.26 12.04 -18.48
CA ASP A 276 -12.46 11.72 -19.90
C ASP A 276 -13.94 11.61 -20.33
N ILE A 277 -14.81 12.44 -19.76
CA ILE A 277 -16.25 12.46 -20.06
C ILE A 277 -16.71 13.83 -20.56
N GLY A 278 -17.83 13.84 -21.26
CA GLY A 278 -18.46 15.05 -21.77
C GLY A 278 -19.99 15.02 -21.60
N GLY A 279 -20.66 16.00 -22.19
CA GLY A 279 -22.11 16.08 -22.21
C GLY A 279 -22.75 16.10 -20.82
N GLU A 280 -23.78 15.29 -20.63
CA GLU A 280 -24.55 15.21 -19.37
C GLU A 280 -23.68 14.71 -18.19
N GLY A 281 -22.79 13.77 -18.45
CA GLY A 281 -21.89 13.20 -17.43
C GLY A 281 -20.93 14.22 -16.82
N ALA A 282 -20.59 15.29 -17.53
CA ALA A 282 -19.67 16.33 -17.08
C ALA A 282 -20.34 17.45 -16.25
N LYS A 283 -21.65 17.41 -16.04
CA LYS A 283 -22.37 18.43 -15.27
C LYS A 283 -22.07 18.34 -13.79
N PRO A 284 -21.48 19.38 -13.16
CA PRO A 284 -21.07 19.36 -11.75
C PRO A 284 -22.21 19.05 -10.78
N GLU A 285 -23.39 19.61 -11.04
CA GLU A 285 -24.58 19.43 -10.19
C GLU A 285 -24.97 17.95 -10.10
N GLY A 286 -25.02 17.28 -11.25
CA GLY A 286 -25.32 15.84 -11.32
C GLY A 286 -24.28 15.00 -10.62
N GLN A 287 -22.99 15.31 -10.78
CA GLN A 287 -21.89 14.62 -10.08
C GLN A 287 -22.01 14.77 -8.57
N VAL A 288 -22.23 15.99 -8.07
CA VAL A 288 -22.37 16.27 -6.63
C VAL A 288 -23.57 15.53 -6.04
N GLU A 289 -24.73 15.59 -6.70
CA GLU A 289 -25.93 14.89 -6.24
C GLU A 289 -25.72 13.37 -6.22
N PHE A 290 -25.07 12.82 -7.24
CA PHE A 290 -24.77 11.41 -7.32
C PHE A 290 -23.83 10.95 -6.19
N LEU A 291 -22.77 11.70 -5.92
CA LEU A 291 -21.84 11.41 -4.84
C LEU A 291 -22.52 11.50 -3.47
N ASN A 292 -23.36 12.53 -3.25
CA ASN A 292 -24.12 12.67 -2.02
C ASN A 292 -25.13 11.51 -1.82
N TYR A 293 -25.75 11.06 -2.91
CA TYR A 293 -26.65 9.92 -2.88
C TYR A 293 -25.92 8.61 -2.48
N LEU A 294 -24.77 8.33 -3.11
CA LEU A 294 -23.93 7.18 -2.77
C LEU A 294 -23.44 7.24 -1.32
N ASN A 295 -23.02 8.43 -0.88
CA ASN A 295 -22.59 8.61 0.51
C ASN A 295 -23.73 8.26 1.49
N LYS A 296 -24.92 8.81 1.26
CA LYS A 296 -26.10 8.60 2.11
C LYS A 296 -26.61 7.16 2.08
N GLU A 297 -26.78 6.61 0.86
CA GLU A 297 -27.48 5.35 0.67
C GLU A 297 -26.56 4.12 0.78
N PHE A 298 -25.25 4.32 0.70
CA PHE A 298 -24.30 3.21 0.80
C PHE A 298 -23.24 3.45 1.88
N ILE A 299 -22.39 4.49 1.78
CA ILE A 299 -21.22 4.66 2.66
C ILE A 299 -21.65 4.76 4.14
N LEU A 300 -22.58 5.66 4.47
CA LEU A 300 -23.03 5.87 5.85
C LEU A 300 -23.81 4.67 6.45
N LYS A 301 -24.20 3.72 5.63
CA LYS A 301 -24.88 2.48 6.07
C LYS A 301 -23.92 1.31 6.32
N LYS A 302 -22.63 1.47 6.02
CA LYS A 302 -21.59 0.43 6.12
C LYS A 302 -20.50 0.90 7.08
N PRO A 303 -20.42 0.37 8.30
CA PRO A 303 -19.49 0.85 9.32
C PRO A 303 -18.01 0.52 9.03
N ASP A 304 -17.77 -0.36 8.06
CA ASP A 304 -16.44 -0.87 7.69
C ASP A 304 -15.97 -0.42 6.28
N VAL A 305 -16.63 0.61 5.71
CA VAL A 305 -16.30 1.25 4.42
C VAL A 305 -15.66 2.62 4.60
#